data_278192a4c245981553c5ef9ddcbe26df
#
_entry.id   278192a4c245981553c5ef9ddcbe26df
#
_cell.length_a   1.000
_cell.length_b   1.000
_cell.length_c   1.000
_cell.angle_alpha   90.00
_cell.angle_beta   90.00
_cell.angle_gamma   90.00
#
_symmetry.space_group_name_H-M   'P 1'
#
loop_
_entity.id
_entity.type
_entity.pdbx_description
1 polymer ?
#
loop_
_entity_poly.entity_id
_entity_poly.type
_entity_poly.pdbx_seq_one_letter_code
_entity_poly.pdbx_strand_id
1 'polypeptide(L)'
;HLANANVPVVLFDLPAKEGDKNGIVKKALDGLKKLDPAPLASKGKLKFIDAANYDEHLPLLAECDLIIEAIAERMDWKNELYAKIAPHIGANAIVASNTSGLSMNALAQGLPEAIRPRFCGIHFFNPPRYMHLVEIIGTQSTDASTLDALETWLTSRLGKGVIRALDTPNFVANRIGVFSILAVMH
;
A
#
# COMPACT_ATOMS: atom_id res chain seq x y z
N HIS A 1 3.17 -10.24 0.44
CA HIS A 1 3.39 -10.61 -0.97
C HIS A 1 4.75 -10.11 -1.48
N LEU A 2 5.15 -8.88 -1.19
CA LEU A 2 6.46 -8.31 -1.53
C LEU A 2 7.62 -9.22 -1.10
N ALA A 3 7.62 -9.66 0.15
CA ALA A 3 8.62 -10.58 0.69
C ALA A 3 8.69 -11.91 -0.08
N ASN A 4 7.58 -12.40 -0.63
CA ASN A 4 7.57 -13.60 -1.48
C ASN A 4 8.37 -13.41 -2.77
N ALA A 5 8.43 -12.19 -3.29
CA ALA A 5 9.23 -11.80 -4.46
C ALA A 5 10.68 -11.41 -4.09
N ASN A 6 11.11 -11.66 -2.85
CA ASN A 6 12.43 -11.26 -2.31
C ASN A 6 12.66 -9.74 -2.28
N VAL A 7 11.59 -8.96 -2.18
CA VAL A 7 11.68 -7.52 -2.01
C VAL A 7 11.84 -7.23 -0.51
N PRO A 8 12.89 -6.50 -0.10
CA PRO A 8 13.01 -6.02 1.28
C PRO A 8 11.84 -5.09 1.62
N VAL A 9 11.29 -5.25 2.80
CA VAL A 9 10.12 -4.49 3.28
C VAL A 9 10.40 -3.99 4.68
N VAL A 10 10.17 -2.72 4.93
CA VAL A 10 10.07 -2.17 6.29
C VAL A 10 8.58 -2.02 6.60
N LEU A 11 8.09 -2.81 7.54
CA LEU A 11 6.68 -2.81 7.94
C LEU A 11 6.49 -1.88 9.14
N PHE A 12 5.74 -0.81 8.93
CA PHE A 12 5.42 0.18 9.96
C PHE A 12 4.06 -0.06 10.59
N ASP A 13 3.97 0.17 11.90
CA ASP A 13 2.71 0.33 12.63
C ASP A 13 2.91 1.31 13.80
N LEU A 14 1.85 1.56 14.54
CA LEU A 14 1.92 2.35 15.77
C LEU A 14 2.85 1.67 16.79
N PRO A 15 3.58 2.46 17.61
CA PRO A 15 4.37 1.91 18.69
C PRO A 15 3.48 1.24 19.71
N ALA A 16 3.90 0.11 20.26
CA ALA A 16 3.23 -0.50 21.41
C ALA A 16 3.32 0.42 22.63
N LYS A 17 2.26 0.45 23.43
CA LYS A 17 2.18 1.30 24.63
C LYS A 17 3.13 0.84 25.72
N GLU A 18 3.40 -0.46 25.79
CA GLU A 18 4.25 -1.09 26.80
C GLU A 18 5.20 -2.10 26.15
N GLY A 19 6.36 -2.28 26.73
CA GLY A 19 7.37 -3.24 26.27
C GLY A 19 8.09 -2.80 24.99
N ASP A 20 8.30 -3.78 24.09
CA ASP A 20 8.95 -3.53 22.80
C ASP A 20 8.07 -2.67 21.90
N LYS A 21 8.55 -1.49 21.52
CA LYS A 21 7.83 -0.56 20.64
C LYS A 21 7.41 -1.17 19.30
N ASN A 22 8.14 -2.15 18.78
CA ASN A 22 7.78 -2.90 17.58
C ASN A 22 6.84 -4.10 17.88
N GLY A 23 6.31 -4.23 19.09
CA GLY A 23 5.50 -5.35 19.53
C GLY A 23 4.26 -5.60 18.68
N ILE A 24 3.60 -4.55 18.18
CA ILE A 24 2.42 -4.64 17.30
C ILE A 24 2.82 -5.31 15.98
N VAL A 25 3.87 -4.81 15.32
CA VAL A 25 4.35 -5.37 14.05
C VAL A 25 4.85 -6.80 14.23
N LYS A 26 5.64 -7.07 15.27
CA LYS A 26 6.15 -8.42 15.56
C LYS A 26 5.01 -9.42 15.77
N LYS A 27 3.97 -9.04 16.49
CA LYS A 27 2.75 -9.86 16.66
C LYS A 27 2.03 -10.12 15.35
N ALA A 28 1.92 -9.10 14.47
CA ALA A 28 1.34 -9.26 13.14
C ALA A 28 2.17 -10.23 12.29
N LEU A 29 3.50 -10.11 12.28
CA LEU A 29 4.40 -11.01 11.55
C LEU A 29 4.31 -12.46 12.05
N ASP A 30 4.18 -12.67 13.35
CA ASP A 30 3.95 -14.01 13.91
C ASP A 30 2.58 -14.57 13.52
N GLY A 31 1.58 -13.70 13.40
CA GLY A 31 0.26 -14.05 12.90
C GLY A 31 0.30 -14.58 11.47
N LEU A 32 1.13 -14.03 10.60
CA LEU A 32 1.26 -14.48 9.19
C LEU A 32 1.62 -15.97 9.07
N LYS A 33 2.31 -16.54 10.07
CA LYS A 33 2.71 -17.95 10.07
C LYS A 33 1.54 -18.92 10.25
N LYS A 34 0.39 -18.42 10.71
CA LYS A 34 -0.79 -19.20 11.13
C LYS A 34 -1.99 -19.02 10.21
N LEU A 35 -1.92 -18.07 9.24
CA LEU A 35 -3.03 -17.78 8.35
C LEU A 35 -3.20 -18.88 7.30
N ASP A 36 -4.47 -19.16 6.96
CA ASP A 36 -4.88 -20.01 5.86
C ASP A 36 -5.88 -19.24 4.97
N PRO A 37 -5.64 -19.13 3.66
CA PRO A 37 -4.48 -19.60 2.93
C PRO A 37 -3.19 -18.90 3.33
N ALA A 38 -2.06 -19.63 3.28
CA ALA A 38 -0.77 -19.12 3.75
C ALA A 38 -0.29 -17.90 2.95
N PRO A 39 -0.09 -16.72 3.58
CA PRO A 39 0.34 -15.50 2.88
C PRO A 39 1.81 -15.56 2.44
N LEU A 40 2.63 -16.37 3.11
CA LEU A 40 4.04 -16.56 2.80
C LEU A 40 4.25 -17.85 2.00
N ALA A 41 5.08 -17.78 0.95
CA ALA A 41 5.47 -18.94 0.16
C ALA A 41 6.29 -19.96 0.97
N SER A 42 7.08 -19.46 1.92
CA SER A 42 7.77 -20.24 2.95
C SER A 42 8.01 -19.39 4.18
N LYS A 43 8.22 -20.01 5.34
CA LYS A 43 8.55 -19.31 6.60
C LYS A 43 9.82 -18.47 6.48
N GLY A 44 10.78 -18.89 5.64
CA GLY A 44 12.03 -18.16 5.41
C GLY A 44 11.84 -16.79 4.72
N LYS A 45 10.66 -16.52 4.13
CA LYS A 45 10.37 -15.22 3.51
C LYS A 45 10.20 -14.09 4.53
N LEU A 46 9.97 -14.40 5.80
CA LEU A 46 9.93 -13.38 6.87
C LEU A 46 11.23 -12.60 7.01
N LYS A 47 12.38 -13.17 6.63
CA LYS A 47 13.67 -12.45 6.67
C LYS A 47 13.74 -11.20 5.78
N PHE A 48 12.78 -11.03 4.87
CA PHE A 48 12.67 -9.85 4.01
C PHE A 48 11.77 -8.76 4.61
N ILE A 49 11.28 -8.93 5.85
CA ILE A 49 10.39 -7.97 6.49
C ILE A 49 11.01 -7.52 7.81
N ASP A 50 11.40 -6.27 7.88
CA ASP A 50 11.88 -5.61 9.09
C ASP A 50 10.72 -4.90 9.79
N ALA A 51 10.66 -5.04 11.12
CA ALA A 51 9.64 -4.39 11.94
C ALA A 51 10.06 -2.97 12.30
N ALA A 52 9.17 -2.00 12.10
CA ALA A 52 9.39 -0.60 12.41
C ALA A 52 8.15 0.02 13.09
N ASN A 53 8.34 1.18 13.70
CA ASN A 53 7.27 1.99 14.27
C ASN A 53 7.45 3.47 13.92
N TYR A 54 6.35 4.22 14.04
CA TYR A 54 6.34 5.65 13.66
C TYR A 54 7.04 6.58 14.65
N ASP A 55 7.54 6.11 15.81
CA ASP A 55 8.27 6.95 16.77
C ASP A 55 9.78 6.92 16.52
N GLU A 56 10.31 5.76 16.15
CA GLU A 56 11.77 5.53 16.17
C GLU A 56 12.36 5.36 14.76
N HIS A 57 11.54 5.00 13.75
CA HIS A 57 12.05 4.49 12.48
C HIS A 57 11.69 5.32 11.25
N LEU A 58 11.02 6.48 11.40
CA LEU A 58 10.64 7.34 10.26
C LEU A 58 11.79 7.64 9.29
N PRO A 59 13.05 7.84 9.73
CA PRO A 59 14.16 8.09 8.81
C PRO A 59 14.39 6.98 7.78
N LEU A 60 13.98 5.73 8.05
CA LEU A 60 14.09 4.62 7.09
C LEU A 60 13.25 4.84 5.82
N LEU A 61 12.25 5.71 5.86
CA LEU A 61 11.44 6.05 4.68
C LEU A 61 12.27 6.74 3.59
N ALA A 62 13.37 7.39 3.94
CA ALA A 62 14.26 8.03 2.97
C ALA A 62 14.98 7.02 2.05
N GLU A 63 15.10 5.76 2.50
CA GLU A 63 15.76 4.68 1.77
C GLU A 63 14.77 3.83 0.94
N CYS A 64 13.47 4.12 1.06
CA CYS A 64 12.42 3.37 0.35
C CYS A 64 12.21 3.91 -1.07
N ASP A 65 12.18 3.02 -2.06
CA ASP A 65 11.78 3.35 -3.43
C ASP A 65 10.27 3.46 -3.59
N LEU A 66 9.52 2.68 -2.79
CA LEU A 66 8.06 2.62 -2.80
C LEU A 66 7.50 2.57 -1.37
N ILE A 67 6.61 3.47 -1.06
CA ILE A 67 5.90 3.54 0.22
C ILE A 67 4.43 3.24 -0.05
N ILE A 68 3.89 2.18 0.54
CA ILE A 68 2.48 1.79 0.40
C ILE A 68 1.77 2.04 1.73
N GLU A 69 0.87 3.01 1.77
CA GLU A 69 0.00 3.28 2.89
C GLU A 69 -1.21 2.35 2.84
N ALA A 70 -1.48 1.66 3.93
CA ALA A 70 -2.58 0.70 4.07
C ALA A 70 -3.25 0.77 5.45
N ILE A 71 -3.35 1.97 6.03
CA ILE A 71 -4.08 2.18 7.29
C ILE A 71 -5.59 2.19 7.08
N ALA A 72 -6.35 2.41 8.17
CA ALA A 72 -7.81 2.43 8.13
C ALA A 72 -8.37 3.39 7.05
N GLU A 73 -9.53 3.07 6.50
CA GLU A 73 -10.21 3.79 5.42
C GLU A 73 -10.86 5.08 5.94
N ARG A 74 -10.00 5.99 6.46
CA ARG A 74 -10.39 7.28 7.05
C ARG A 74 -9.49 8.38 6.52
N MET A 75 -10.10 9.37 5.87
CA MET A 75 -9.40 10.51 5.25
C MET A 75 -8.57 11.30 6.26
N ASP A 76 -9.13 11.57 7.44
CA ASP A 76 -8.46 12.32 8.51
C ASP A 76 -7.19 11.60 8.98
N TRP A 77 -7.26 10.32 9.25
CA TRP A 77 -6.10 9.53 9.69
C TRP A 77 -5.02 9.41 8.63
N LYS A 78 -5.42 9.28 7.35
CA LYS A 78 -4.46 9.23 6.25
C LYS A 78 -3.75 10.57 6.08
N ASN A 79 -4.47 11.69 6.21
CA ASN A 79 -3.88 13.03 6.14
C ASN A 79 -2.91 13.29 7.32
N GLU A 80 -3.27 12.85 8.53
CA GLU A 80 -2.37 12.92 9.70
C GLU A 80 -1.09 12.12 9.46
N LEU A 81 -1.22 10.90 8.92
CA LEU A 81 -0.07 10.07 8.58
C LEU A 81 0.79 10.73 7.51
N TYR A 82 0.19 11.26 6.44
CA TYR A 82 0.94 11.93 5.36
C TYR A 82 1.72 13.13 5.88
N ALA A 83 1.12 13.95 6.74
CA ALA A 83 1.82 15.07 7.37
C ALA A 83 3.01 14.60 8.21
N LYS A 84 2.87 13.46 8.91
CA LYS A 84 3.92 12.88 9.74
C LYS A 84 5.08 12.30 8.94
N ILE A 85 4.80 11.58 7.84
CA ILE A 85 5.81 10.88 7.05
C ILE A 85 6.46 11.75 5.97
N ALA A 86 5.77 12.77 5.46
CA ALA A 86 6.24 13.58 4.34
C ALA A 86 7.67 14.14 4.49
N PRO A 87 8.12 14.61 5.67
CA PRO A 87 9.48 15.10 5.87
C PRO A 87 10.57 14.03 5.71
N HIS A 88 10.20 12.75 5.76
CA HIS A 88 11.10 11.61 5.74
C HIS A 88 11.11 10.86 4.40
N ILE A 89 10.24 11.24 3.46
CA ILE A 89 10.12 10.58 2.16
C ILE A 89 11.27 10.95 1.24
N GLY A 90 11.95 9.95 0.69
CA GLY A 90 13.03 10.13 -0.27
C GLY A 90 12.58 10.89 -1.53
N ALA A 91 13.49 11.68 -2.12
CA ALA A 91 13.19 12.57 -3.25
C ALA A 91 12.62 11.84 -4.48
N ASN A 92 12.93 10.56 -4.67
CA ASN A 92 12.48 9.75 -5.80
C ASN A 92 11.46 8.68 -5.43
N ALA A 93 11.10 8.54 -4.15
CA ALA A 93 10.18 7.52 -3.70
C ALA A 93 8.77 7.72 -4.29
N ILE A 94 8.18 6.63 -4.77
CA ILE A 94 6.76 6.59 -5.12
C ILE A 94 5.97 6.39 -3.82
N VAL A 95 4.94 7.20 -3.63
CA VAL A 95 3.99 7.07 -2.50
C VAL A 95 2.67 6.58 -3.03
N ALA A 96 2.14 5.54 -2.43
CA ALA A 96 0.88 4.95 -2.86
C ALA A 96 -0.06 4.71 -1.68
N SER A 97 -1.36 4.87 -1.91
CA SER A 97 -2.39 4.44 -0.96
C SER A 97 -3.08 3.16 -1.46
N ASN A 98 -3.26 2.19 -0.54
CA ASN A 98 -4.04 0.98 -0.82
C ASN A 98 -5.53 1.16 -0.44
N THR A 99 -6.04 2.38 -0.51
CA THR A 99 -7.48 2.66 -0.30
C THR A 99 -8.33 1.86 -1.27
N SER A 100 -9.53 1.46 -0.83
CA SER A 100 -10.49 0.73 -1.67
C SER A 100 -11.59 1.61 -2.25
N GLY A 101 -11.71 2.87 -1.82
CA GLY A 101 -12.83 3.73 -2.24
C GLY A 101 -12.69 5.21 -1.97
N LEU A 102 -11.69 5.67 -1.21
CA LEU A 102 -11.46 7.10 -1.03
C LEU A 102 -10.89 7.72 -2.31
N SER A 103 -11.28 8.97 -2.60
CA SER A 103 -10.76 9.70 -3.75
C SER A 103 -9.25 9.91 -3.63
N MET A 104 -8.52 9.44 -4.63
CA MET A 104 -7.07 9.62 -4.72
C MET A 104 -6.69 11.09 -4.91
N ASN A 105 -7.51 11.87 -5.65
CA ASN A 105 -7.31 13.31 -5.79
C ASN A 105 -7.47 14.05 -4.45
N ALA A 106 -8.43 13.64 -3.63
CA ALA A 106 -8.61 14.22 -2.30
C ALA A 106 -7.46 13.85 -1.36
N LEU A 107 -6.98 12.59 -1.38
CA LEU A 107 -5.82 12.15 -0.61
C LEU A 107 -4.53 12.89 -1.01
N ALA A 108 -4.35 13.16 -2.30
CA ALA A 108 -3.19 13.90 -2.81
C ALA A 108 -3.09 15.31 -2.21
N GLN A 109 -4.21 15.95 -1.83
CA GLN A 109 -4.19 17.28 -1.21
C GLN A 109 -3.55 17.26 0.20
N GLY A 110 -3.57 16.11 0.88
CA GLY A 110 -2.88 15.93 2.18
C GLY A 110 -1.37 15.84 2.08
N LEU A 111 -0.82 15.72 0.87
CA LEU A 111 0.62 15.63 0.61
C LEU A 111 1.21 16.97 0.12
N PRO A 112 2.49 17.28 0.45
CA PRO A 112 3.22 18.38 -0.15
C PRO A 112 3.20 18.30 -1.69
N GLU A 113 3.16 19.45 -2.35
CA GLU A 113 3.13 19.53 -3.83
C GLU A 113 4.27 18.76 -4.51
N ALA A 114 5.47 18.79 -3.92
CA ALA A 114 6.65 18.10 -4.44
C ALA A 114 6.52 16.57 -4.46
N ILE A 115 5.60 15.99 -3.69
CA ILE A 115 5.36 14.53 -3.63
C ILE A 115 4.24 14.11 -4.59
N ARG A 116 3.27 14.99 -4.87
CA ARG A 116 2.06 14.67 -5.66
C ARG A 116 2.33 14.06 -7.03
N PRO A 117 3.38 14.47 -7.80
CA PRO A 117 3.71 13.83 -9.08
C PRO A 117 4.06 12.33 -8.94
N ARG A 118 4.49 11.90 -7.76
CA ARG A 118 4.84 10.50 -7.45
C ARG A 118 3.83 9.82 -6.52
N PHE A 119 2.63 10.38 -6.39
CA PHE A 119 1.55 9.81 -5.59
C PHE A 119 0.48 9.16 -6.47
N CYS A 120 0.04 7.94 -6.10
CA CYS A 120 -1.03 7.21 -6.80
C CYS A 120 -1.74 6.23 -5.86
N GLY A 121 -2.80 5.60 -6.34
CA GLY A 121 -3.39 4.42 -5.72
C GLY A 121 -2.73 3.14 -6.21
N ILE A 122 -2.52 2.19 -5.31
CA ILE A 122 -2.24 0.79 -5.62
C ILE A 122 -3.25 -0.05 -4.86
N HIS A 123 -4.30 -0.50 -5.52
CA HIS A 123 -5.34 -1.27 -4.89
C HIS A 123 -5.11 -2.76 -5.10
N PHE A 124 -4.65 -3.44 -4.05
CA PHE A 124 -4.52 -4.89 -3.99
C PHE A 124 -5.81 -5.53 -3.53
N PHE A 125 -6.10 -6.73 -4.01
CA PHE A 125 -7.22 -7.56 -3.55
C PHE A 125 -6.73 -8.63 -2.57
N ASN A 126 -7.51 -8.85 -1.53
CA ASN A 126 -7.17 -9.84 -0.49
C ASN A 126 -7.61 -11.27 -0.91
N PRO A 127 -6.77 -12.28 -0.67
CA PRO A 127 -5.38 -12.19 -0.19
C PRO A 127 -4.41 -11.81 -1.31
N PRO A 128 -3.51 -10.82 -1.12
CA PRO A 128 -2.69 -10.27 -2.21
C PRO A 128 -1.70 -11.25 -2.83
N ARG A 129 -1.41 -12.37 -2.19
CA ARG A 129 -0.61 -13.45 -2.77
C ARG A 129 -1.36 -14.19 -3.87
N TYR A 130 -2.66 -14.39 -3.72
CA TYR A 130 -3.49 -15.25 -4.57
C TYR A 130 -4.27 -14.45 -5.60
N MET A 131 -4.72 -13.26 -5.24
CA MET A 131 -5.44 -12.38 -6.15
C MET A 131 -4.48 -11.77 -7.16
N HIS A 132 -4.70 -12.06 -8.44
CA HIS A 132 -3.82 -11.64 -9.53
C HIS A 132 -3.96 -10.15 -9.84
N LEU A 133 -5.18 -9.61 -9.77
CA LEU A 133 -5.50 -8.24 -10.14
C LEU A 133 -4.90 -7.21 -9.17
N VAL A 134 -4.37 -6.12 -9.73
CA VAL A 134 -4.04 -4.87 -9.03
C VAL A 134 -4.55 -3.71 -9.87
N GLU A 135 -5.21 -2.76 -9.24
CA GLU A 135 -5.58 -1.50 -9.87
C GLU A 135 -4.55 -0.43 -9.49
N ILE A 136 -4.07 0.34 -10.47
CA ILE A 136 -3.31 1.56 -10.22
C ILE A 136 -4.13 2.76 -10.62
N ILE A 137 -4.20 3.75 -9.74
CA ILE A 137 -5.07 4.91 -9.89
C ILE A 137 -4.24 6.18 -9.84
N GLY A 138 -4.08 6.86 -10.96
CA GLY A 138 -3.44 8.17 -11.01
C GLY A 138 -4.35 9.26 -10.44
N THR A 139 -3.74 10.35 -9.99
CA THR A 139 -4.40 11.61 -9.68
C THR A 139 -4.20 12.61 -10.82
N GLN A 140 -4.81 13.77 -10.72
CA GLN A 140 -4.58 14.87 -11.69
C GLN A 140 -3.11 15.36 -11.69
N SER A 141 -2.36 15.11 -10.63
CA SER A 141 -0.98 15.53 -10.46
C SER A 141 0.03 14.40 -10.67
N THR A 142 -0.41 13.16 -10.83
CA THR A 142 0.50 12.00 -10.97
C THR A 142 1.17 12.01 -12.33
N ASP A 143 2.50 11.92 -12.35
CA ASP A 143 3.25 11.78 -13.59
C ASP A 143 2.98 10.44 -14.27
N ALA A 144 2.80 10.43 -15.58
CA ALA A 144 2.61 9.23 -16.36
C ALA A 144 3.77 8.24 -16.20
N SER A 145 5.00 8.72 -16.13
CA SER A 145 6.20 7.92 -15.90
C SER A 145 6.19 7.16 -14.57
N THR A 146 5.59 7.75 -13.53
CA THR A 146 5.39 7.08 -12.22
C THR A 146 4.48 5.87 -12.38
N LEU A 147 3.37 6.01 -13.10
CA LEU A 147 2.43 4.91 -13.35
C LEU A 147 3.05 3.84 -14.25
N ASP A 148 3.82 4.23 -15.27
CA ASP A 148 4.52 3.31 -16.18
C ASP A 148 5.56 2.45 -15.44
N ALA A 149 6.37 3.09 -14.59
CA ALA A 149 7.37 2.40 -13.77
C ALA A 149 6.71 1.43 -12.79
N LEU A 150 5.64 1.87 -12.14
CA LEU A 150 4.92 1.06 -11.17
C LEU A 150 4.22 -0.15 -11.82
N GLU A 151 3.54 0.04 -12.95
CA GLU A 151 2.92 -1.04 -13.73
C GLU A 151 3.96 -2.08 -14.16
N THR A 152 5.08 -1.62 -14.72
CA THR A 152 6.19 -2.48 -15.13
C THR A 152 6.72 -3.31 -13.95
N TRP A 153 6.91 -2.67 -12.79
CA TRP A 153 7.42 -3.32 -11.60
C TRP A 153 6.43 -4.34 -11.02
N LEU A 154 5.15 -3.96 -10.88
CA LEU A 154 4.09 -4.86 -10.38
C LEU A 154 3.93 -6.09 -11.28
N THR A 155 4.00 -5.92 -12.59
CA THR A 155 3.87 -7.00 -13.56
C THR A 155 5.10 -7.90 -13.54
N SER A 156 6.31 -7.34 -13.64
CA SER A 156 7.54 -8.12 -13.82
C SER A 156 8.04 -8.74 -12.50
N ARG A 157 7.91 -8.04 -11.37
CA ARG A 157 8.45 -8.50 -10.07
C ARG A 157 7.43 -9.22 -9.21
N LEU A 158 6.17 -8.81 -9.26
CA LEU A 158 5.11 -9.42 -8.44
C LEU A 158 4.19 -10.36 -9.23
N GLY A 159 4.32 -10.40 -10.57
CA GLY A 159 3.48 -11.23 -11.43
C GLY A 159 2.01 -10.81 -11.39
N LYS A 160 1.71 -9.52 -11.26
CA LYS A 160 0.35 -9.00 -11.20
C LYS A 160 -0.21 -8.68 -12.58
N GLY A 161 -1.51 -8.92 -12.76
CA GLY A 161 -2.28 -8.33 -13.84
C GLY A 161 -2.71 -6.92 -13.40
N VAL A 162 -2.11 -5.90 -14.02
CA VAL A 162 -2.33 -4.51 -13.65
C VAL A 162 -3.34 -3.86 -14.58
N ILE A 163 -4.29 -3.11 -14.04
CA ILE A 163 -5.16 -2.22 -14.80
C ILE A 163 -5.02 -0.79 -14.29
N ARG A 164 -5.09 0.18 -15.21
CA ARG A 164 -5.14 1.61 -14.88
C ARG A 164 -6.60 2.02 -14.71
N ALA A 165 -6.98 2.33 -13.48
CA ALA A 165 -8.32 2.77 -13.14
C ALA A 165 -8.38 4.29 -13.01
N LEU A 166 -9.55 4.85 -13.23
CA LEU A 166 -9.84 6.25 -12.93
C LEU A 166 -10.15 6.41 -11.43
N ASP A 167 -9.92 7.62 -10.89
CA ASP A 167 -10.33 8.01 -9.54
C ASP A 167 -11.86 8.20 -9.48
N THR A 168 -12.56 7.09 -9.52
CA THR A 168 -14.01 7.01 -9.40
C THR A 168 -14.40 6.15 -8.21
N PRO A 169 -15.58 6.34 -7.58
CA PRO A 169 -16.00 5.54 -6.44
C PRO A 169 -15.89 4.02 -6.71
N ASN A 170 -15.21 3.31 -5.82
CA ASN A 170 -14.95 1.86 -5.90
C ASN A 170 -14.10 1.41 -7.11
N PHE A 171 -13.44 2.33 -7.82
CA PHE A 171 -12.57 2.09 -8.98
C PHE A 171 -13.25 1.20 -10.05
N VAL A 172 -12.66 0.07 -10.44
CA VAL A 172 -13.22 -0.81 -11.49
C VAL A 172 -13.79 -2.10 -10.87
N ALA A 173 -12.98 -2.90 -10.19
CA ALA A 173 -13.40 -4.25 -9.80
C ALA A 173 -14.45 -4.25 -8.68
N ASN A 174 -14.30 -3.41 -7.66
CA ASN A 174 -15.32 -3.28 -6.62
C ASN A 174 -16.62 -2.72 -7.19
N ARG A 175 -16.55 -1.80 -8.16
CA ARG A 175 -17.72 -1.24 -8.85
C ARG A 175 -18.47 -2.30 -9.64
N ILE A 176 -17.76 -3.17 -10.37
CA ILE A 176 -18.35 -4.31 -11.08
C ILE A 176 -18.98 -5.30 -10.09
N GLY A 177 -18.27 -5.60 -8.99
CA GLY A 177 -18.77 -6.50 -7.95
C GLY A 177 -20.07 -6.01 -7.31
N VAL A 178 -20.13 -4.73 -6.93
CA VAL A 178 -21.33 -4.11 -6.36
C VAL A 178 -22.49 -4.14 -7.36
N PHE A 179 -22.22 -3.78 -8.62
CA PHE A 179 -23.23 -3.84 -9.69
C PHE A 179 -23.78 -5.27 -9.85
N SER A 180 -22.91 -6.26 -9.88
CA SER A 180 -23.30 -7.66 -10.05
C SER A 180 -24.15 -8.17 -8.87
N ILE A 181 -23.80 -7.81 -7.63
CA ILE A 181 -24.60 -8.14 -6.44
C ILE A 181 -26.00 -7.51 -6.54
N LEU A 182 -26.08 -6.22 -6.86
CA LEU A 182 -27.36 -5.51 -6.99
C LEU A 182 -28.21 -6.10 -8.10
N ALA A 183 -27.62 -6.50 -9.24
CA ALA A 183 -28.35 -7.09 -10.36
C ALA A 183 -28.97 -8.47 -10.02
N VAL A 184 -28.40 -9.20 -9.05
CA VAL A 184 -28.93 -10.51 -8.59
C VAL A 184 -30.01 -10.32 -7.54
N MET A 185 -30.00 -9.20 -6.79
CA MET A 185 -30.97 -8.91 -5.74
C MET A 185 -32.30 -8.31 -6.27
N HIS A 186 -32.37 -7.93 -7.54
CA HIS A 186 -33.55 -7.43 -8.26
C HIS A 186 -34.10 -8.48 -9.20
#